data_a2e45830772118121b3c9206579183e4
#
_entry.id   a2e45830772118121b3c9206579183e4
#
_cell.length_a   1.000
_cell.length_b   1.000
_cell.length_c   1.000
_cell.angle_alpha   90.00
_cell.angle_beta   90.00
_cell.angle_gamma   90.00
#
_symmetry.space_group_name_H-M   'P 1'
#
loop_
_entity.id
_entity.type
_entity.pdbx_description
1 polymer ?
#
loop_
_entity_poly.entity_id
_entity_poly.type
_entity_poly.pdbx_seq_one_letter_code
_entity_poly.pdbx_strand_id
1 'polypeptide(L)'
;MAGSSIYRGDSDTWTLSVPLTLWSASGTFFFAVKSKGDIATADLTDANAVLKKEYNDTFITDTTATDKVYTLSLSHADTVNVTPGKYVAEFQWVNAGGTVVKTFDQFKYQIKADINQRVS
;
A
#
# COMPACT_ATOMS: atom_id res chain seq x y z
N MET A 1 -10.52 7.66 2.66
CA MET A 1 -9.68 8.46 1.74
C MET A 1 -10.43 8.67 0.44
N ALA A 2 -10.45 9.88 -0.07
CA ALA A 2 -11.26 10.23 -1.25
C ALA A 2 -10.69 9.68 -2.56
N GLY A 3 -9.43 9.49 -2.62
CA GLY A 3 -8.72 9.05 -3.80
C GLY A 3 -7.36 9.72 -3.88
N SER A 4 -6.48 9.18 -4.67
CA SER A 4 -5.11 9.65 -4.79
C SER A 4 -4.64 9.48 -6.23
N SER A 5 -3.61 10.23 -6.60
CA SER A 5 -2.98 10.08 -7.91
C SER A 5 -1.50 10.44 -7.83
N ILE A 6 -0.71 9.79 -8.68
CA ILE A 6 0.69 10.15 -8.90
C ILE A 6 1.00 10.04 -10.38
N TYR A 7 2.10 10.64 -10.80
CA TYR A 7 2.67 10.35 -12.11
C TYR A 7 3.55 9.11 -12.05
N ARG A 8 3.56 8.32 -13.11
CA ARG A 8 4.42 7.14 -13.22
C ARG A 8 5.88 7.53 -12.96
N GLY A 9 6.53 6.78 -12.09
CA GLY A 9 7.92 7.04 -11.72
C GLY A 9 8.07 7.98 -10.52
N ASP A 10 6.98 8.61 -10.05
CA ASP A 10 7.03 9.41 -8.83
C ASP A 10 7.03 8.53 -7.59
N SER A 11 7.51 9.07 -6.50
CA SER A 11 7.41 8.47 -5.18
C SER A 11 6.12 8.92 -4.48
N ASP A 12 5.67 8.14 -3.51
CA ASP A 12 4.52 8.48 -2.68
C ASP A 12 4.74 7.97 -1.26
N THR A 13 4.08 8.57 -0.28
CA THR A 13 4.26 8.22 1.13
C THR A 13 2.93 8.32 1.88
N TRP A 14 2.67 7.34 2.74
CA TRP A 14 1.50 7.32 3.61
C TRP A 14 1.93 7.08 5.05
N THR A 15 1.14 7.61 5.98
CA THR A 15 1.28 7.36 7.42
C THR A 15 0.03 6.65 7.91
N LEU A 16 0.19 5.45 8.46
CA LEU A 16 -0.91 4.64 8.96
C LEU A 16 -0.64 4.25 10.40
N SER A 17 -1.69 4.21 11.22
CA SER A 17 -1.60 3.88 12.65
C SER A 17 -2.35 2.59 12.93
N VAL A 18 -1.69 1.64 13.60
CA VAL A 18 -2.31 0.40 14.07
C VAL A 18 -2.56 0.52 15.57
N PRO A 19 -3.82 0.44 16.02
CA PRO A 19 -4.12 0.52 17.45
C PRO A 19 -3.37 -0.55 18.25
N LEU A 20 -2.83 -0.19 19.41
CA LEU A 20 -2.10 -1.14 20.26
C LEU A 20 -2.97 -2.30 20.71
N THR A 21 -4.28 -2.13 20.73
CA THR A 21 -5.24 -3.21 21.03
C THR A 21 -5.29 -4.27 19.93
N LEU A 22 -4.86 -3.93 18.72
CA LEU A 22 -4.83 -4.83 17.56
C LEU A 22 -3.41 -5.30 17.26
N TRP A 23 -2.42 -4.42 17.43
CA TRP A 23 -1.04 -4.63 17.01
C TRP A 23 -0.35 -5.73 17.79
N SER A 24 0.46 -6.51 17.10
CA SER A 24 1.46 -7.41 17.69
C SER A 24 2.73 -7.38 16.86
N ALA A 25 3.84 -7.80 17.44
CA ALA A 25 5.13 -7.79 16.76
C ALA A 25 5.15 -8.74 15.55
N SER A 26 5.96 -8.39 14.56
CA SER A 26 6.18 -9.18 13.33
C SER A 26 4.97 -9.25 12.41
N GLY A 27 4.04 -8.33 12.53
CA GLY A 27 2.98 -8.15 11.55
C GLY A 27 3.49 -7.47 10.29
N THR A 28 2.66 -7.46 9.24
CA THR A 28 3.01 -6.91 7.94
C THR A 28 1.85 -6.10 7.39
N PHE A 29 2.16 -4.90 6.86
CA PHE A 29 1.24 -4.20 5.98
C PHE A 29 1.44 -4.71 4.56
N PHE A 30 0.36 -5.07 3.92
CA PHE A 30 0.31 -5.39 2.50
C PHE A 30 -0.34 -4.23 1.76
N PHE A 31 0.35 -3.74 0.74
CA PHE A 31 -0.19 -2.72 -0.16
C PHE A 31 -0.34 -3.34 -1.53
N ALA A 32 -1.52 -3.28 -2.10
CA ALA A 32 -1.81 -3.80 -3.44
C ALA A 32 -2.57 -2.78 -4.25
N VAL A 33 -2.23 -2.68 -5.54
CA VAL A 33 -2.91 -1.85 -6.52
C VAL A 33 -3.41 -2.77 -7.63
N LYS A 34 -4.71 -2.80 -7.86
CA LYS A 34 -5.36 -3.69 -8.83
C LYS A 34 -6.27 -2.91 -9.75
N SER A 35 -6.46 -3.44 -10.96
CA SER A 35 -7.51 -2.96 -11.85
C SER A 35 -8.87 -3.21 -11.21
N LYS A 36 -9.84 -2.33 -11.49
CA LYS A 36 -11.17 -2.41 -10.90
C LYS A 36 -11.84 -3.76 -11.15
N GLY A 37 -11.61 -4.37 -12.30
CA GLY A 37 -12.16 -5.69 -12.63
C GLY A 37 -11.58 -6.82 -11.79
N ASP A 38 -10.35 -6.67 -11.28
CA ASP A 38 -9.66 -7.73 -10.55
C ASP A 38 -10.03 -7.79 -9.08
N ILE A 39 -10.62 -6.73 -8.51
CA ILE A 39 -10.99 -6.73 -7.09
C ILE A 39 -12.18 -7.65 -6.80
N ALA A 40 -12.98 -8.00 -7.81
CA ALA A 40 -14.11 -8.91 -7.66
C ALA A 40 -13.68 -10.38 -7.71
N THR A 41 -12.43 -10.67 -8.09
CA THR A 41 -11.90 -12.02 -8.20
C THR A 41 -11.12 -12.36 -6.94
N ALA A 42 -11.35 -13.55 -6.38
CA ALA A 42 -10.57 -14.01 -5.23
C ALA A 42 -9.09 -14.08 -5.59
N ASP A 43 -8.26 -13.37 -4.86
CA ASP A 43 -6.83 -13.26 -5.11
C ASP A 43 -6.10 -13.12 -3.78
N LEU A 44 -5.90 -14.26 -3.12
CA LEU A 44 -5.34 -14.31 -1.76
C LEU A 44 -3.86 -13.94 -1.71
N THR A 45 -3.16 -13.96 -2.84
CA THR A 45 -1.74 -13.68 -2.92
C THR A 45 -1.44 -12.37 -3.64
N ASP A 46 -2.46 -11.63 -4.03
CA ASP A 46 -2.35 -10.40 -4.84
C ASP A 46 -1.62 -10.62 -6.17
N ALA A 47 -1.77 -11.82 -6.76
CA ALA A 47 -1.11 -12.17 -8.00
C ALA A 47 -1.53 -11.27 -9.17
N ASN A 48 -2.77 -10.74 -9.14
CA ASN A 48 -3.29 -9.84 -10.16
C ASN A 48 -2.93 -8.36 -9.92
N ALA A 49 -2.24 -8.05 -8.84
CA ALA A 49 -1.85 -6.67 -8.55
C ALA A 49 -0.84 -6.17 -9.57
N VAL A 50 -1.05 -4.95 -10.07
CA VAL A 50 -0.05 -4.29 -10.94
C VAL A 50 1.12 -3.76 -10.12
N LEU A 51 0.90 -3.57 -8.82
CA LEU A 51 1.92 -3.14 -7.87
C LEU A 51 1.57 -3.75 -6.52
N LYS A 52 2.55 -4.30 -5.83
CA LYS A 52 2.37 -4.77 -4.45
C LYS A 52 3.64 -4.56 -3.66
N LYS A 53 3.47 -4.22 -2.37
CA LYS A 53 4.56 -3.99 -1.43
C LYS A 53 4.20 -4.59 -0.09
N GLU A 54 5.22 -4.97 0.67
CA GLU A 54 5.08 -5.46 2.04
C GLU A 54 5.95 -4.59 2.95
N TYR A 55 5.39 -4.22 4.10
CA TYR A 55 6.07 -3.38 5.07
C TYR A 55 6.01 -4.04 6.44
N ASN A 56 7.17 -4.40 6.96
CA ASN A 56 7.28 -5.04 8.28
C ASN A 56 7.48 -3.98 9.38
N ASP A 57 7.81 -4.44 10.60
CA ASP A 57 7.98 -3.55 11.75
C ASP A 57 9.11 -2.54 11.60
N THR A 58 10.04 -2.73 10.64
CA THR A 58 11.11 -1.75 10.41
C THR A 58 10.59 -0.42 9.86
N PHE A 59 9.34 -0.39 9.38
CA PHE A 59 8.69 0.82 8.88
C PHE A 59 7.92 1.57 9.96
N ILE A 60 7.94 1.09 11.21
CA ILE A 60 7.40 1.84 12.35
C ILE A 60 8.30 3.04 12.61
N THR A 61 7.72 4.24 12.55
CA THR A 61 8.44 5.49 12.74
C THR A 61 8.09 6.18 14.08
N ASP A 62 7.01 5.75 14.72
CA ASP A 62 6.61 6.29 16.01
C ASP A 62 5.78 5.27 16.78
N THR A 63 5.79 5.40 18.10
CA THR A 63 4.91 4.66 19.00
C THR A 63 4.29 5.66 19.96
N THR A 64 2.97 5.78 19.91
CA THR A 64 2.23 6.64 20.81
C THR A 64 1.63 5.82 21.97
N ALA A 65 0.89 6.48 22.85
CA ALA A 65 0.20 5.78 23.93
C ALA A 65 -0.86 4.80 23.44
N THR A 66 -1.36 4.96 22.22
CA THR A 66 -2.49 4.20 21.67
C THR A 66 -2.18 3.45 20.39
N ASP A 67 -1.10 3.80 19.68
CA ASP A 67 -0.86 3.29 18.32
C ASP A 67 0.61 3.03 18.03
N LYS A 68 0.85 2.08 17.12
CA LYS A 68 2.11 1.99 16.36
C LYS A 68 1.89 2.71 15.03
N VAL A 69 2.77 3.65 14.72
CA VAL A 69 2.67 4.48 13.52
C VAL A 69 3.69 4.01 12.48
N TYR A 70 3.18 3.66 11.30
CA TYR A 70 4.00 3.23 10.17
C TYR A 70 4.08 4.34 9.14
N THR A 71 5.27 4.53 8.56
CA THR A 71 5.46 5.35 7.38
C THR A 71 5.78 4.44 6.21
N LEU A 72 4.87 4.37 5.25
CA LEU A 72 4.92 3.45 4.12
C LEU A 72 5.15 4.27 2.85
N SER A 73 6.12 3.86 2.04
CA SER A 73 6.47 4.63 0.85
C SER A 73 6.61 3.77 -0.39
N LEU A 74 6.32 4.39 -1.53
CA LEU A 74 6.66 3.88 -2.86
C LEU A 74 7.82 4.72 -3.39
N SER A 75 8.82 4.06 -3.97
CA SER A 75 9.94 4.74 -4.62
C SER A 75 9.70 4.89 -6.11
N HIS A 76 10.58 5.63 -6.78
CA HIS A 76 10.58 5.70 -8.24
C HIS A 76 10.59 4.31 -8.89
N ALA A 77 11.44 3.41 -8.39
CA ALA A 77 11.54 2.05 -8.94
C ALA A 77 10.24 1.25 -8.81
N ASP A 78 9.44 1.54 -7.79
CA ASP A 78 8.18 0.82 -7.59
C ASP A 78 7.12 1.19 -8.63
N THR A 79 7.13 2.41 -9.13
CA THR A 79 6.05 2.95 -9.98
C THR A 79 6.43 3.11 -11.44
N VAL A 80 7.73 3.13 -11.77
CA VAL A 80 8.22 3.49 -13.10
C VAL A 80 7.72 2.55 -14.21
N ASN A 81 7.51 1.28 -13.89
CA ASN A 81 7.08 0.28 -14.87
C ASN A 81 5.59 -0.03 -14.83
N VAL A 82 4.82 0.68 -14.01
CA VAL A 82 3.37 0.46 -13.94
C VAL A 82 2.71 1.17 -15.11
N THR A 83 1.85 0.46 -15.83
CA THR A 83 1.08 1.05 -16.92
C THR A 83 0.16 2.13 -16.37
N PRO A 84 0.17 3.36 -16.94
CA PRO A 84 -0.75 4.40 -16.49
C PRO A 84 -2.19 3.96 -16.63
N GLY A 85 -3.02 4.34 -15.65
CA GLY A 85 -4.43 3.96 -15.63
C GLY A 85 -5.08 4.28 -14.30
N LYS A 86 -6.36 3.89 -14.21
CA LYS A 86 -7.16 4.05 -13.00
C LYS A 86 -7.27 2.71 -12.30
N TYR A 87 -6.86 2.69 -11.04
CA TYR A 87 -6.76 1.48 -10.22
C TYR A 87 -7.49 1.67 -8.90
N VAL A 88 -7.56 0.59 -8.14
CA VAL A 88 -7.96 0.61 -6.73
C VAL A 88 -6.77 0.12 -5.90
N ALA A 89 -6.47 0.83 -4.83
CA ALA A 89 -5.39 0.49 -3.91
C ALA A 89 -5.95 0.14 -2.54
N GLU A 90 -5.26 -0.73 -1.81
CA GLU A 90 -5.67 -1.16 -0.48
C GLU A 90 -4.46 -1.37 0.41
N PHE A 91 -4.60 -0.95 1.69
CA PHE A 91 -3.68 -1.30 2.75
C PHE A 91 -4.35 -2.29 3.70
N GLN A 92 -3.69 -3.41 3.96
CA GLN A 92 -4.17 -4.43 4.88
C GLN A 92 -3.04 -4.81 5.84
N TRP A 93 -3.32 -4.83 7.14
CA TRP A 93 -2.36 -5.28 8.13
C TRP A 93 -2.72 -6.70 8.59
N VAL A 94 -1.72 -7.58 8.63
CA VAL A 94 -1.87 -8.97 9.03
C VAL A 94 -0.84 -9.26 10.12
N ASN A 95 -1.27 -9.84 11.25
CA ASN A 95 -0.34 -10.21 12.32
C ASN A 95 0.51 -11.43 11.91
N ALA A 96 1.55 -11.72 12.68
CA ALA A 96 2.50 -12.78 12.36
C ALA A 96 1.84 -14.15 12.17
N GLY A 97 0.80 -14.45 12.95
CA GLY A 97 0.10 -15.73 12.86
C GLY A 97 -0.98 -15.79 11.79
N GLY A 98 -1.27 -14.67 11.12
CA GLY A 98 -2.33 -14.61 10.12
C GLY A 98 -3.75 -14.67 10.69
N THR A 99 -3.91 -14.56 12.01
CA THR A 99 -5.22 -14.68 12.68
C THR A 99 -5.95 -13.35 12.79
N VAL A 100 -5.22 -12.24 12.72
CA VAL A 100 -5.78 -10.88 12.71
C VAL A 100 -5.47 -10.24 11.39
N VAL A 101 -6.52 -9.87 10.66
CA VAL A 101 -6.43 -9.20 9.36
C VAL A 101 -7.31 -7.96 9.42
N LYS A 102 -6.74 -6.81 9.10
CA LYS A 102 -7.46 -5.53 9.16
C LYS A 102 -7.18 -4.72 7.90
N THR A 103 -8.24 -4.40 7.16
CA THR A 103 -8.16 -3.44 6.05
C THR A 103 -8.20 -2.03 6.63
N PHE A 104 -7.13 -1.26 6.39
CA PHE A 104 -7.00 0.09 6.92
C PHE A 104 -7.52 1.14 5.97
N ASP A 105 -7.34 0.94 4.65
CA ASP A 105 -7.80 1.89 3.67
C ASP A 105 -7.96 1.20 2.31
N GLN A 106 -8.98 1.59 1.58
CA GLN A 106 -9.20 1.19 0.20
C GLN A 106 -9.63 2.43 -0.58
N PHE A 107 -8.93 2.75 -1.65
CA PHE A 107 -9.16 4.02 -2.34
C PHE A 107 -8.87 3.91 -3.83
N LYS A 108 -9.46 4.81 -4.60
CA LYS A 108 -9.14 4.95 -6.03
C LYS A 108 -7.74 5.51 -6.16
N TYR A 109 -6.94 4.90 -7.02
CA TYR A 109 -5.55 5.31 -7.24
C TYR A 109 -5.28 5.43 -8.72
N GLN A 110 -5.00 6.64 -9.18
CA GLN A 110 -4.69 6.89 -10.59
C GLN A 110 -3.19 7.06 -10.77
N ILE A 111 -2.62 6.32 -11.71
CA ILE A 111 -1.23 6.48 -12.12
C ILE A 111 -1.24 7.14 -13.48
N LYS A 112 -0.72 8.35 -13.55
CA LYS A 112 -0.74 9.19 -14.75
C LYS A 112 0.51 8.99 -15.58
N ALA A 113 0.39 9.14 -16.89
CA ALA A 113 1.54 9.13 -17.78
C ALA A 113 2.43 10.35 -17.51
N ASP A 114 3.74 10.11 -17.42
CA ASP A 114 4.74 11.15 -17.26
C ASP A 114 5.31 11.49 -18.63
N ILE A 115 5.25 12.75 -19.03
CA ILE A 115 5.77 13.21 -20.32
C ILE A 115 7.28 13.37 -20.33
N ASN A 116 7.92 13.57 -19.19
CA ASN A 116 9.37 13.74 -19.10
C ASN A 116 10.15 12.45 -18.99
N GLN A 117 9.55 11.40 -18.47
CA GLN A 117 10.15 10.05 -18.40
C GLN A 117 11.58 10.04 -17.80
N ARG A 118 11.84 10.84 -16.81
CA ARG A 118 13.15 10.88 -16.15
C ARG A 118 13.33 9.68 -15.24
N VAL A 119 14.55 9.13 -15.22
CA VAL A 119 14.89 7.95 -14.43
C VAL A 119 15.90 8.21 -13.34
N SER A 120 16.21 9.42 -13.07
CA SER A 120 17.20 9.74 -12.02
C SER A 120 16.54 10.10 -10.72
#